data_d71aa0648c48f42655df07a43b8382d8
#
_entry.id   d71aa0648c48f42655df07a43b8382d8
#
_cell.length_a   1.000
_cell.length_b   1.000
_cell.length_c   1.000
_cell.angle_alpha   90.00
_cell.angle_beta   90.00
_cell.angle_gamma   90.00
#
_symmetry.space_group_name_H-M   'P 1'
#
loop_
_entity.id
_entity.type
_entity.pdbx_description
1 polymer ?
#
loop_
_entity_poly.entity_id
_entity_poly.type
_entity_poly.pdbx_seq_one_letter_code
_entity_poly.pdbx_strand_id
1 'polypeptide(L)'
;MAGTTVLALVWHMHQPCYRDALTGRTLLPWTRLHATKDYADMVTALRRHPRVHATFNLTPVLLEQLEAIASGDADLYLELARKRAAEVTAEEQRFLARHFFSVNPLRMLEPYPRYRELKARAAFSAGPRGPREPPLTTEEIRDLQTWFHLAWVDPEYRSEEPIRSLFEKGRGFTEEEKNALLDWGVRLTSRVVDVYRDAARAGQIEISTSASQHPILPLVDSTDAPR
;
A
#
# COMPACT_ATOMS: atom_id res chain seq x y z
N MET A 1 -43.90 1.83 22.61
CA MET A 1 -43.27 2.20 21.32
C MET A 1 -41.94 1.46 21.27
N ALA A 2 -41.71 0.61 20.25
CA ALA A 2 -40.40 0.00 20.03
C ALA A 2 -39.45 1.11 19.64
N GLY A 3 -38.36 1.28 20.42
CA GLY A 3 -37.34 2.26 20.10
C GLY A 3 -36.57 1.83 18.83
N THR A 4 -36.30 2.77 17.92
CA THR A 4 -35.45 2.53 16.75
C THR A 4 -33.99 2.64 17.19
N THR A 5 -33.20 1.59 16.97
CA THR A 5 -31.76 1.63 17.16
C THR A 5 -31.10 2.07 15.87
N VAL A 6 -30.22 3.06 15.95
CA VAL A 6 -29.42 3.55 14.82
C VAL A 6 -27.98 3.13 15.01
N LEU A 7 -27.39 2.49 13.99
CA LEU A 7 -25.97 2.16 13.93
C LEU A 7 -25.25 3.20 13.06
N ALA A 8 -24.34 3.97 13.63
CA ALA A 8 -23.48 4.89 12.90
C ALA A 8 -22.14 4.19 12.56
N LEU A 9 -21.79 4.14 11.28
CA LEU A 9 -20.52 3.61 10.80
C LEU A 9 -19.59 4.77 10.44
N VAL A 10 -18.53 4.94 11.23
CA VAL A 10 -17.53 5.98 11.02
C VAL A 10 -16.17 5.33 10.79
N TRP A 11 -15.58 5.59 9.63
CA TRP A 11 -14.25 5.12 9.26
C TRP A 11 -13.25 6.26 9.37
N HIS A 12 -12.17 6.03 10.11
CA HIS A 12 -11.07 6.98 10.23
C HIS A 12 -9.94 6.60 9.31
N MET A 13 -9.69 7.46 8.30
CA MET A 13 -8.70 7.25 7.25
C MET A 13 -7.50 8.14 7.50
N HIS A 14 -6.42 7.55 7.99
CA HIS A 14 -5.20 8.26 8.33
C HIS A 14 -3.94 7.46 7.96
N GLN A 15 -2.92 8.14 7.52
CA GLN A 15 -1.54 7.66 7.47
C GLN A 15 -0.62 8.75 8.03
N PRO A 16 0.40 8.40 8.81
CA PRO A 16 1.43 9.36 9.19
C PRO A 16 2.11 9.94 7.95
N CYS A 17 2.71 11.12 8.07
CA CYS A 17 3.55 11.64 7.01
C CYS A 17 4.81 10.78 6.88
N TYR A 18 5.00 10.13 5.74
CA TYR A 18 6.16 9.29 5.45
C TYR A 18 7.28 10.02 4.73
N ARG A 19 7.13 11.33 4.50
CA ARG A 19 8.13 12.19 3.90
C ARG A 19 9.13 12.64 4.96
N ASP A 20 10.40 12.37 4.72
CA ASP A 20 11.51 12.90 5.52
C ASP A 20 11.63 14.41 5.29
N ALA A 21 11.53 15.18 6.37
CA ALA A 21 11.56 16.64 6.33
C ALA A 21 12.92 17.21 5.87
N LEU A 22 14.01 16.47 6.04
CA LEU A 22 15.36 16.94 5.67
C LEU A 22 15.65 16.69 4.20
N THR A 23 15.26 15.53 3.68
CA THR A 23 15.58 15.13 2.30
C THR A 23 14.42 15.35 1.34
N GLY A 24 13.21 15.55 1.85
CA GLY A 24 11.99 15.63 1.06
C GLY A 24 11.54 14.29 0.43
N ARG A 25 12.25 13.20 0.71
CA ARG A 25 11.94 11.87 0.12
C ARG A 25 10.88 11.14 0.94
N THR A 26 9.99 10.45 0.25
CA THR A 26 9.04 9.54 0.89
C THR A 26 9.73 8.19 1.16
N LEU A 27 9.84 7.81 2.44
CA LEU A 27 10.64 6.66 2.86
C LEU A 27 9.83 5.36 2.94
N LEU A 28 8.53 5.42 3.27
CA LEU A 28 7.70 4.24 3.49
C LEU A 28 6.55 4.16 2.49
N PRO A 29 6.18 2.96 2.05
CA PRO A 29 5.27 2.74 0.93
C PRO A 29 3.79 2.68 1.32
N TRP A 30 3.45 2.83 2.62
CA TRP A 30 2.17 2.39 3.15
C TRP A 30 0.98 3.10 2.52
N THR A 31 1.05 4.42 2.30
CA THR A 31 -0.04 5.15 1.64
C THR A 31 -0.35 4.56 0.26
N ARG A 32 0.67 4.32 -0.56
CA ARG A 32 0.51 3.75 -1.90
C ARG A 32 0.03 2.29 -1.87
N LEU A 33 0.57 1.47 -0.98
CA LEU A 33 0.17 0.06 -0.87
C LEU A 33 -1.26 -0.09 -0.37
N HIS A 34 -1.70 0.71 0.60
CA HIS A 34 -3.10 0.75 1.02
C HIS A 34 -4.03 1.31 -0.05
N ALA A 35 -3.54 2.20 -0.92
CA ALA A 35 -4.33 2.67 -2.06
C ALA A 35 -4.62 1.57 -3.08
N THR A 36 -3.73 0.57 -3.22
CA THR A 36 -3.94 -0.58 -4.11
C THR A 36 -4.73 -1.73 -3.47
N LYS A 37 -5.05 -1.60 -2.17
CA LYS A 37 -5.71 -2.68 -1.43
C LYS A 37 -6.98 -2.23 -0.71
N ASP A 38 -6.90 -1.23 0.15
CA ASP A 38 -7.94 -1.01 1.16
C ASP A 38 -8.80 0.24 0.91
N TYR A 39 -8.24 1.32 0.33
CA TYR A 39 -8.96 2.60 0.34
C TYR A 39 -10.15 2.65 -0.60
N ALA A 40 -10.01 2.16 -1.82
CA ALA A 40 -11.11 2.19 -2.78
C ALA A 40 -12.16 1.11 -2.50
N ASP A 41 -11.77 -0.06 -2.00
CA ASP A 41 -12.66 -1.20 -1.79
C ASP A 41 -13.72 -0.93 -0.72
N MET A 42 -13.41 -0.15 0.33
CA MET A 42 -14.38 0.25 1.35
C MET A 42 -15.59 0.97 0.75
N VAL A 43 -15.35 1.86 -0.22
CA VAL A 43 -16.43 2.58 -0.90
C VAL A 43 -17.11 1.69 -1.94
N THR A 44 -16.34 0.88 -2.69
CA THR A 44 -16.94 -0.03 -3.70
C THR A 44 -17.78 -1.12 -3.03
N ALA A 45 -17.41 -1.57 -1.84
CA ALA A 45 -18.24 -2.46 -1.04
C ALA A 45 -19.59 -1.84 -0.67
N LEU A 46 -19.62 -0.55 -0.27
CA LEU A 46 -20.86 0.17 0.03
C LEU A 46 -21.77 0.29 -1.20
N ARG A 47 -21.24 0.47 -2.39
CA ARG A 47 -22.03 0.55 -3.63
C ARG A 47 -22.87 -0.68 -3.88
N ARG A 48 -22.45 -1.85 -3.39
CA ARG A 48 -23.24 -3.11 -3.42
C ARG A 48 -24.40 -3.12 -2.43
N HIS A 49 -24.42 -2.17 -1.49
CA HIS A 49 -25.40 -2.02 -0.44
C HIS A 49 -25.99 -0.60 -0.38
N PRO A 50 -26.78 -0.18 -1.35
CA PRO A 50 -27.19 1.24 -1.55
C PRO A 50 -28.01 1.84 -0.40
N ARG A 51 -28.53 1.00 0.51
CA ARG A 51 -29.25 1.45 1.72
C ARG A 51 -28.34 1.63 2.94
N VAL A 52 -27.06 1.28 2.81
CA VAL A 52 -26.06 1.47 3.87
C VAL A 52 -25.35 2.79 3.62
N HIS A 53 -25.29 3.63 4.63
CA HIS A 53 -24.58 4.89 4.62
C HIS A 53 -23.42 4.83 5.64
N ALA A 54 -22.34 5.55 5.38
CA ALA A 54 -21.20 5.63 6.28
C ALA A 54 -20.57 7.02 6.24
N THR A 55 -19.89 7.37 7.31
CA THR A 55 -19.06 8.59 7.38
C THR A 55 -17.59 8.20 7.27
N PHE A 56 -16.83 8.89 6.40
CA PHE A 56 -15.39 8.73 6.27
C PHE A 56 -14.69 10.00 6.73
N ASN A 57 -13.86 9.86 7.75
CA ASN A 57 -12.97 10.93 8.19
C ASN A 57 -11.66 10.80 7.39
N LEU A 58 -11.44 11.73 6.46
CA LEU A 58 -10.25 11.78 5.61
C LEU A 58 -9.31 12.85 6.15
N THR A 59 -8.14 12.44 6.64
CA THR A 59 -7.16 13.39 7.17
C THR A 59 -6.42 14.10 6.02
N PRO A 60 -6.12 15.41 6.14
CA PRO A 60 -5.39 16.12 5.08
C PRO A 60 -4.05 15.48 4.76
N VAL A 61 -3.28 15.03 5.76
CA VAL A 61 -1.98 14.36 5.55
C VAL A 61 -2.09 13.09 4.69
N LEU A 62 -3.21 12.36 4.74
CA LEU A 62 -3.46 11.24 3.85
C LEU A 62 -3.71 11.73 2.41
N LEU A 63 -4.59 12.72 2.26
CA LEU A 63 -4.95 13.28 0.95
C LEU A 63 -3.73 13.87 0.24
N GLU A 64 -2.91 14.66 0.94
CA GLU A 64 -1.65 15.23 0.43
C GLU A 64 -0.69 14.14 -0.10
N GLN A 65 -0.56 13.02 0.63
CA GLN A 65 0.29 11.90 0.19
C GLN A 65 -0.29 11.18 -1.04
N LEU A 66 -1.62 10.98 -1.10
CA LEU A 66 -2.27 10.40 -2.28
C LEU A 66 -2.10 11.28 -3.51
N GLU A 67 -2.26 12.58 -3.38
CA GLU A 67 -2.06 13.56 -4.46
C GLU A 67 -0.60 13.63 -4.91
N ALA A 68 0.36 13.59 -3.98
CA ALA A 68 1.77 13.57 -4.30
C ALA A 68 2.14 12.33 -5.13
N ILE A 69 1.67 11.15 -4.73
CA ILE A 69 1.89 9.89 -5.47
C ILE A 69 1.23 9.97 -6.86
N ALA A 70 0.01 10.47 -6.95
CA ALA A 70 -0.69 10.65 -8.22
C ALA A 70 0.03 11.65 -9.16
N SER A 71 0.77 12.60 -8.60
CA SER A 71 1.59 13.59 -9.32
C SER A 71 2.99 13.09 -9.68
N GLY A 72 3.33 11.86 -9.32
CA GLY A 72 4.60 11.22 -9.69
C GLY A 72 5.62 11.09 -8.57
N ASP A 73 5.27 11.44 -7.33
CA ASP A 73 6.13 11.16 -6.17
C ASP A 73 6.32 9.63 -6.02
N ALA A 74 7.55 9.21 -5.81
CA ALA A 74 7.87 7.82 -5.55
C ALA A 74 8.39 7.65 -4.12
N ASP A 75 7.88 6.65 -3.41
CA ASP A 75 8.51 6.20 -2.18
C ASP A 75 9.74 5.33 -2.48
N LEU A 76 10.64 5.20 -1.50
CA LEU A 76 11.88 4.41 -1.63
C LEU A 76 11.62 2.97 -2.13
N TYR A 77 10.51 2.35 -1.74
CA TYR A 77 10.18 0.99 -2.16
C TYR A 77 9.77 0.94 -3.64
N LEU A 78 9.04 1.95 -4.12
CA LEU A 78 8.69 2.07 -5.53
C LEU A 78 9.94 2.36 -6.39
N GLU A 79 10.83 3.24 -5.94
CA GLU A 79 12.11 3.52 -6.60
C GLU A 79 12.92 2.23 -6.77
N LEU A 80 13.10 1.46 -5.68
CA LEU A 80 13.83 0.20 -5.70
C LEU A 80 13.11 -0.88 -6.53
N ALA A 81 11.79 -0.90 -6.56
CA ALA A 81 11.04 -1.82 -7.39
C ALA A 81 11.15 -1.49 -8.89
N ARG A 82 11.19 -0.20 -9.26
CA ARG A 82 11.36 0.25 -10.65
C ARG A 82 12.76 0.01 -11.19
N LYS A 83 13.75 -0.06 -10.30
CA LYS A 83 15.12 -0.33 -10.70
C LYS A 83 15.22 -1.69 -11.38
N ARG A 84 15.96 -1.76 -12.50
CA ARG A 84 16.20 -3.04 -13.18
C ARG A 84 16.90 -4.02 -12.23
N ALA A 85 16.41 -5.24 -12.17
CA ALA A 85 16.94 -6.24 -11.24
C ALA A 85 18.46 -6.48 -11.41
N ALA A 86 18.98 -6.38 -12.61
CA ALA A 86 20.41 -6.50 -12.91
C ALA A 86 21.26 -5.31 -12.37
N GLU A 87 20.65 -4.19 -12.06
CA GLU A 87 21.32 -2.97 -11.60
C GLU A 87 21.21 -2.78 -10.08
N VAL A 88 20.50 -3.69 -9.38
CA VAL A 88 20.34 -3.65 -7.93
C VAL A 88 21.66 -3.97 -7.25
N THR A 89 22.16 -3.03 -6.45
CA THR A 89 23.43 -3.19 -5.73
C THR A 89 23.31 -4.19 -4.58
N ALA A 90 24.43 -4.66 -4.04
CA ALA A 90 24.44 -5.57 -2.90
C ALA A 90 23.78 -4.97 -1.63
N GLU A 91 23.85 -3.65 -1.45
CA GLU A 91 23.16 -2.96 -0.35
C GLU A 91 21.65 -2.93 -0.56
N GLU A 92 21.21 -2.60 -1.76
CA GLU A 92 19.80 -2.62 -2.15
C GLU A 92 19.21 -4.03 -2.08
N GLN A 93 19.97 -5.07 -2.47
CA GLN A 93 19.54 -6.46 -2.29
C GLN A 93 19.28 -6.80 -0.82
N ARG A 94 20.16 -6.35 0.09
CA ARG A 94 19.94 -6.52 1.53
C ARG A 94 18.68 -5.80 2.02
N PHE A 95 18.41 -4.61 1.48
CA PHE A 95 17.18 -3.88 1.77
C PHE A 95 15.96 -4.66 1.27
N LEU A 96 15.93 -5.10 0.01
CA LEU A 96 14.85 -5.90 -0.56
C LEU A 96 14.62 -7.17 0.26
N ALA A 97 15.67 -7.93 0.56
CA ALA A 97 15.60 -9.16 1.33
C ALA A 97 15.03 -8.96 2.75
N ARG A 98 15.21 -7.79 3.34
CA ARG A 98 14.70 -7.46 4.68
C ARG A 98 13.28 -6.91 4.66
N HIS A 99 12.94 -6.08 3.68
CA HIS A 99 11.75 -5.22 3.72
C HIS A 99 10.64 -5.62 2.74
N PHE A 100 10.96 -6.33 1.64
CA PHE A 100 9.97 -6.73 0.63
C PHE A 100 9.18 -8.00 1.02
N PHE A 101 9.13 -8.29 2.32
CA PHE A 101 8.24 -9.30 2.93
C PHE A 101 7.39 -8.68 4.05
N SER A 102 7.27 -7.35 4.09
CA SER A 102 6.42 -6.61 5.03
C SER A 102 4.96 -6.72 4.58
N VAL A 103 4.38 -7.89 4.77
CA VAL A 103 3.01 -8.27 4.39
C VAL A 103 2.41 -9.14 5.48
N ASN A 104 1.08 -9.30 5.50
CA ASN A 104 0.45 -10.30 6.37
C ASN A 104 0.87 -11.72 5.94
N PRO A 105 1.57 -12.50 6.79
CA PRO A 105 2.11 -13.80 6.39
C PRO A 105 1.02 -14.76 5.90
N LEU A 106 -0.08 -14.89 6.63
CA LEU A 106 -1.12 -15.87 6.35
C LEU A 106 -1.93 -15.54 5.10
N ARG A 107 -2.16 -14.24 4.82
CA ARG A 107 -3.05 -13.80 3.74
C ARG A 107 -2.32 -13.40 2.47
N MET A 108 -1.08 -12.92 2.59
CA MET A 108 -0.36 -12.25 1.50
C MET A 108 0.97 -12.92 1.14
N LEU A 109 1.42 -13.91 1.91
CA LEU A 109 2.65 -14.67 1.63
C LEU A 109 2.36 -16.16 1.43
N GLU A 110 1.72 -16.80 2.43
CA GLU A 110 1.47 -18.25 2.44
C GLU A 110 0.71 -18.77 1.21
N PRO A 111 -0.26 -18.05 0.62
CA PRO A 111 -0.95 -18.51 -0.59
C PRO A 111 -0.06 -18.59 -1.84
N TYR A 112 1.11 -17.93 -1.85
CA TYR A 112 1.93 -17.77 -3.05
C TYR A 112 3.25 -18.57 -2.97
N PRO A 113 3.35 -19.75 -3.62
CA PRO A 113 4.52 -20.62 -3.51
C PRO A 113 5.85 -19.94 -3.84
N ARG A 114 5.89 -19.15 -4.93
CA ARG A 114 7.11 -18.44 -5.33
C ARG A 114 7.52 -17.38 -4.30
N TYR A 115 6.58 -16.66 -3.72
CA TYR A 115 6.89 -15.63 -2.74
C TYR A 115 7.42 -16.23 -1.42
N ARG A 116 6.90 -17.41 -1.00
CA ARG A 116 7.46 -18.18 0.12
C ARG A 116 8.88 -18.67 -0.17
N GLU A 117 9.11 -19.21 -1.37
CA GLU A 117 10.44 -19.65 -1.82
C GLU A 117 11.45 -18.48 -1.73
N LEU A 118 11.09 -17.31 -2.23
CA LEU A 118 11.91 -16.11 -2.17
C LEU A 118 12.21 -15.68 -0.72
N LYS A 119 11.23 -15.77 0.19
CA LYS A 119 11.44 -15.47 1.61
C LYS A 119 12.43 -16.43 2.26
N ALA A 120 12.31 -17.73 1.99
CA ALA A 120 13.26 -18.72 2.49
C ALA A 120 14.68 -18.43 1.97
N ARG A 121 14.83 -18.17 0.67
CA ARG A 121 16.12 -17.78 0.05
C ARG A 121 16.70 -16.51 0.68
N ALA A 122 15.90 -15.46 0.84
CA ALA A 122 16.34 -14.21 1.44
C ALA A 122 16.80 -14.38 2.90
N ALA A 123 16.16 -15.23 3.69
CA ALA A 123 16.52 -15.49 5.07
C ALA A 123 17.90 -16.19 5.18
N PHE A 124 18.25 -17.05 4.25
CA PHE A 124 19.58 -17.69 4.20
C PHE A 124 20.68 -16.70 3.79
N SER A 125 20.36 -15.75 2.90
CA SER A 125 21.29 -14.73 2.43
C SER A 125 21.55 -13.61 3.46
N ALA A 126 20.65 -13.40 4.42
CA ALA A 126 20.70 -12.31 5.41
C ALA A 126 21.06 -12.76 6.85
N GLY A 127 21.57 -13.96 7.05
CA GLY A 127 21.85 -14.51 8.38
C GLY A 127 22.87 -13.71 9.18
N PRO A 128 22.78 -13.69 10.55
CA PRO A 128 23.64 -12.88 11.43
C PRO A 128 25.13 -13.28 11.42
N ARG A 129 25.48 -14.42 10.82
CA ARG A 129 26.86 -14.92 10.67
C ARG A 129 27.46 -14.69 9.28
N GLY A 130 26.87 -13.79 8.48
CA GLY A 130 27.22 -13.58 7.08
C GLY A 130 26.38 -14.42 6.11
N PRO A 131 26.49 -14.13 4.80
CA PRO A 131 25.73 -14.87 3.78
C PRO A 131 26.14 -16.35 3.79
N ARG A 132 25.17 -17.21 4.07
CA ARG A 132 25.35 -18.68 4.03
C ARG A 132 25.13 -19.25 2.63
N GLU A 133 24.52 -18.46 1.76
CA GLU A 133 24.23 -18.82 0.37
C GLU A 133 24.56 -17.64 -0.56
N PRO A 134 24.74 -17.86 -1.86
CA PRO A 134 24.92 -16.80 -2.84
C PRO A 134 23.78 -15.76 -2.74
N PRO A 135 24.04 -14.50 -3.07
CA PRO A 135 23.01 -13.48 -3.15
C PRO A 135 21.88 -13.92 -4.09
N LEU A 136 20.70 -13.27 -3.97
CA LEU A 136 19.59 -13.53 -4.89
C LEU A 136 20.04 -13.31 -6.34
N THR A 137 19.62 -14.18 -7.22
CA THR A 137 19.84 -14.01 -8.66
C THR A 137 19.04 -12.83 -9.20
N THR A 138 19.39 -12.33 -10.37
CA THR A 138 18.64 -11.28 -11.06
C THR A 138 17.16 -11.64 -11.26
N GLU A 139 16.86 -12.90 -11.56
CA GLU A 139 15.48 -13.37 -11.66
C GLU A 139 14.77 -13.35 -10.30
N GLU A 140 15.42 -13.83 -9.24
CA GLU A 140 14.86 -13.83 -7.89
C GLU A 140 14.61 -12.40 -7.38
N ILE A 141 15.50 -11.45 -7.67
CA ILE A 141 15.33 -10.05 -7.33
C ILE A 141 14.10 -9.48 -8.04
N ARG A 142 13.97 -9.71 -9.35
CA ARG A 142 12.84 -9.22 -10.14
C ARG A 142 11.53 -9.84 -9.68
N ASP A 143 11.52 -11.14 -9.42
CA ASP A 143 10.35 -11.83 -8.87
C ASP A 143 9.98 -11.26 -7.49
N LEU A 144 10.95 -10.95 -6.63
CA LEU A 144 10.70 -10.33 -5.32
C LEU A 144 10.13 -8.92 -5.45
N GLN A 145 10.70 -8.09 -6.32
CA GLN A 145 10.18 -6.76 -6.63
C GLN A 145 8.72 -6.83 -7.10
N THR A 146 8.39 -7.81 -7.92
CA THR A 146 7.03 -8.01 -8.44
C THR A 146 6.09 -8.56 -7.37
N TRP A 147 6.47 -9.63 -6.68
CA TRP A 147 5.61 -10.29 -5.69
C TRP A 147 5.26 -9.40 -4.50
N PHE A 148 6.18 -8.55 -4.05
CA PHE A 148 5.88 -7.62 -2.97
C PHE A 148 4.69 -6.72 -3.33
N HIS A 149 4.65 -6.15 -4.53
CA HIS A 149 3.55 -5.29 -4.96
C HIS A 149 2.30 -6.09 -5.34
N LEU A 150 2.47 -7.23 -5.99
CA LEU A 150 1.35 -8.08 -6.40
C LEU A 150 0.57 -8.62 -5.20
N ALA A 151 1.25 -8.94 -4.10
CA ALA A 151 0.62 -9.40 -2.86
C ALA A 151 -0.26 -8.32 -2.19
N TRP A 152 -0.01 -7.03 -2.46
CA TRP A 152 -0.79 -5.89 -1.97
C TRP A 152 -1.98 -5.54 -2.86
N VAL A 153 -2.17 -6.23 -3.98
CA VAL A 153 -3.34 -5.98 -4.84
C VAL A 153 -4.58 -6.58 -4.20
N ASP A 154 -5.63 -5.75 -4.07
CA ASP A 154 -6.94 -6.20 -3.57
C ASP A 154 -7.52 -7.33 -4.45
N PRO A 155 -8.17 -8.33 -3.87
CA PRO A 155 -8.83 -9.39 -4.61
C PRO A 155 -9.83 -8.91 -5.68
N GLU A 156 -10.45 -7.75 -5.51
CA GLU A 156 -11.39 -7.16 -6.47
C GLU A 156 -10.74 -6.88 -7.84
N TYR A 157 -9.43 -6.54 -7.84
CA TYR A 157 -8.70 -6.22 -9.08
C TYR A 157 -8.01 -7.43 -9.73
N ARG A 158 -8.12 -8.64 -9.17
CA ARG A 158 -7.40 -9.83 -9.67
C ARG A 158 -7.85 -10.29 -11.06
N SER A 159 -9.02 -9.88 -11.50
CA SER A 159 -9.51 -10.15 -12.85
C SER A 159 -9.06 -9.14 -13.91
N GLU A 160 -8.47 -8.03 -13.50
CA GLU A 160 -7.98 -6.98 -14.39
C GLU A 160 -6.58 -7.29 -14.95
N GLU A 161 -6.30 -6.86 -16.18
CA GLU A 161 -4.94 -6.86 -16.70
C GLU A 161 -4.16 -5.62 -16.21
N PRO A 162 -2.87 -5.75 -15.91
CA PRO A 162 -2.02 -6.93 -16.06
C PRO A 162 -2.06 -7.89 -14.85
N ILE A 163 -2.87 -7.62 -13.84
CA ILE A 163 -2.86 -8.32 -12.54
C ILE A 163 -3.15 -9.81 -12.71
N ARG A 164 -4.20 -10.14 -13.49
CA ARG A 164 -4.59 -11.53 -13.74
C ARG A 164 -3.44 -12.33 -14.34
N SER A 165 -2.84 -11.85 -15.43
CA SER A 165 -1.73 -12.54 -16.10
C SER A 165 -0.53 -12.73 -15.20
N LEU A 166 -0.24 -11.78 -14.30
CA LEU A 166 0.86 -11.89 -13.35
C LEU A 166 0.61 -12.96 -12.28
N PHE A 167 -0.61 -13.04 -11.74
CA PHE A 167 -0.96 -14.12 -10.80
C PHE A 167 -0.92 -15.50 -11.46
N GLU A 168 -1.42 -15.62 -12.71
CA GLU A 168 -1.39 -16.86 -13.47
C GLU A 168 0.06 -17.30 -13.78
N LYS A 169 0.92 -16.36 -14.14
CA LYS A 169 2.34 -16.64 -14.42
C LYS A 169 3.12 -17.03 -13.17
N GLY A 170 2.97 -16.30 -12.09
CA GLY A 170 3.47 -16.61 -10.76
C GLY A 170 4.99 -16.53 -10.55
N ARG A 171 5.83 -16.56 -11.59
CA ARG A 171 7.29 -16.51 -11.53
C ARG A 171 7.93 -16.15 -12.87
N GLY A 172 9.22 -15.79 -12.84
CA GLY A 172 9.98 -15.49 -14.06
C GLY A 172 9.44 -14.25 -14.78
N PHE A 173 9.03 -13.23 -14.01
CA PHE A 173 8.51 -11.99 -14.57
C PHE A 173 9.56 -11.28 -15.42
N THR A 174 9.12 -10.49 -16.42
CA THR A 174 9.98 -9.57 -17.16
C THR A 174 10.04 -8.19 -16.50
N GLU A 175 10.96 -7.34 -16.93
CA GLU A 175 11.01 -5.95 -16.44
C GLU A 175 9.76 -5.16 -16.87
N GLU A 176 9.25 -5.45 -18.07
CA GLU A 176 8.04 -4.83 -18.61
C GLU A 176 6.81 -5.22 -17.80
N GLU A 177 6.64 -6.49 -17.48
CA GLU A 177 5.54 -7.00 -16.64
C GLU A 177 5.59 -6.39 -15.24
N LYS A 178 6.78 -6.34 -14.62
CA LYS A 178 6.98 -5.67 -13.33
C LYS A 178 6.58 -4.20 -13.39
N ASN A 179 7.07 -3.47 -14.39
CA ASN A 179 6.75 -2.04 -14.54
C ASN A 179 5.27 -1.80 -14.83
N ALA A 180 4.62 -2.66 -15.63
CA ALA A 180 3.19 -2.59 -15.87
C ALA A 180 2.36 -2.70 -14.57
N LEU A 181 2.75 -3.60 -13.64
CA LEU A 181 2.15 -3.70 -12.30
C LEU A 181 2.35 -2.42 -11.50
N LEU A 182 3.57 -1.88 -11.46
CA LEU A 182 3.90 -0.69 -10.68
C LEU A 182 3.13 0.54 -11.21
N ASP A 183 3.04 0.69 -12.53
CA ASP A 183 2.29 1.76 -13.17
C ASP A 183 0.77 1.61 -12.96
N TRP A 184 0.26 0.38 -12.97
CA TRP A 184 -1.13 0.09 -12.60
C TRP A 184 -1.43 0.56 -11.18
N GLY A 185 -0.55 0.25 -10.21
CA GLY A 185 -0.70 0.66 -8.81
C GLY A 185 -0.71 2.18 -8.62
N VAL A 186 0.17 2.90 -9.31
CA VAL A 186 0.19 4.37 -9.27
C VAL A 186 -1.10 4.96 -9.88
N ARG A 187 -1.56 4.43 -11.02
CA ARG A 187 -2.84 4.86 -11.62
C ARG A 187 -4.03 4.58 -10.71
N LEU A 188 -4.05 3.46 -10.00
CA LEU A 188 -5.13 3.18 -9.05
C LEU A 188 -5.12 4.16 -7.88
N THR A 189 -3.94 4.51 -7.36
CA THR A 189 -3.79 5.51 -6.30
C THR A 189 -4.40 6.85 -6.68
N SER A 190 -4.23 7.30 -7.92
CA SER A 190 -4.80 8.56 -8.41
C SER A 190 -6.34 8.58 -8.44
N ARG A 191 -6.97 7.40 -8.46
CA ARG A 191 -8.44 7.28 -8.50
C ARG A 191 -9.10 7.26 -7.11
N VAL A 192 -8.33 7.07 -6.04
CA VAL A 192 -8.89 6.92 -4.68
C VAL A 192 -9.75 8.12 -4.30
N VAL A 193 -9.24 9.34 -4.46
CA VAL A 193 -9.97 10.56 -4.10
C VAL A 193 -11.27 10.70 -4.90
N ASP A 194 -11.24 10.34 -6.18
CA ASP A 194 -12.43 10.40 -7.05
C ASP A 194 -13.52 9.42 -6.61
N VAL A 195 -13.15 8.21 -6.17
CA VAL A 195 -14.10 7.21 -5.67
C VAL A 195 -14.87 7.73 -4.47
N TYR A 196 -14.19 8.40 -3.52
CA TYR A 196 -14.85 9.03 -2.36
C TYR A 196 -15.70 10.23 -2.76
N ARG A 197 -15.19 11.08 -3.65
CA ARG A 197 -15.93 12.24 -4.17
C ARG A 197 -17.25 11.83 -4.82
N ASP A 198 -17.22 10.79 -5.65
CA ASP A 198 -18.40 10.31 -6.35
C ASP A 198 -19.43 9.69 -5.41
N ALA A 199 -18.97 8.93 -4.40
CA ALA A 199 -19.86 8.36 -3.40
C ALA A 199 -20.51 9.44 -2.51
N ALA A 200 -19.77 10.50 -2.17
CA ALA A 200 -20.30 11.65 -1.43
C ALA A 200 -21.33 12.42 -2.27
N ARG A 201 -21.06 12.66 -3.55
CA ARG A 201 -22.03 13.29 -4.47
C ARG A 201 -23.30 12.46 -4.66
N ALA A 202 -23.17 11.15 -4.62
CA ALA A 202 -24.32 10.24 -4.66
C ALA A 202 -25.09 10.19 -3.32
N GLY A 203 -24.63 10.86 -2.27
CA GLY A 203 -25.27 10.88 -0.95
C GLY A 203 -25.14 9.57 -0.17
N GLN A 204 -24.29 8.66 -0.60
CA GLN A 204 -24.09 7.37 0.08
C GLN A 204 -23.12 7.48 1.24
N ILE A 205 -22.18 8.43 1.20
CA ILE A 205 -21.24 8.68 2.28
C ILE A 205 -21.25 10.16 2.69
N GLU A 206 -20.88 10.39 3.94
CA GLU A 206 -20.49 11.70 4.43
C GLU A 206 -18.97 11.76 4.58
N ILE A 207 -18.38 12.92 4.28
CA ILE A 207 -16.96 13.17 4.47
C ILE A 207 -16.78 14.15 5.62
N SER A 208 -15.96 13.76 6.59
CA SER A 208 -15.44 14.61 7.65
C SER A 208 -13.92 14.69 7.56
N THR A 209 -13.31 15.63 8.30
CA THR A 209 -11.86 15.76 8.36
C THR A 209 -11.40 16.06 9.77
N SER A 210 -10.10 15.94 10.00
CA SER A 210 -9.41 16.28 11.25
C SER A 210 -8.34 17.33 10.97
N ALA A 211 -7.63 17.81 11.99
CA ALA A 211 -6.47 18.66 11.80
C ALA A 211 -5.37 17.96 10.99
N SER A 212 -4.58 18.71 10.22
CA SER A 212 -3.71 18.20 9.13
C SER A 212 -2.84 17.02 9.53
N GLN A 213 -2.03 17.14 10.57
CA GLN A 213 -1.15 16.04 11.04
C GLN A 213 -1.82 15.14 12.09
N HIS A 214 -3.15 15.24 12.20
CA HIS A 214 -3.96 14.50 13.16
C HIS A 214 -3.49 14.63 14.64
N PRO A 215 -3.17 15.84 15.13
CA PRO A 215 -2.84 16.02 16.53
C PRO A 215 -4.07 15.76 17.41
N ILE A 216 -3.84 15.30 18.64
CA ILE A 216 -4.86 15.28 19.69
C ILE A 216 -5.00 16.73 20.20
N LEU A 217 -5.94 17.50 19.61
CA LEU A 217 -6.07 18.94 19.84
C LEU A 217 -6.08 19.32 21.32
N PRO A 218 -6.81 18.64 22.22
CA PRO A 218 -6.78 18.97 23.64
C PRO A 218 -5.41 18.88 24.31
N LEU A 219 -4.48 18.05 23.73
CA LEU A 219 -3.12 17.90 24.25
C LEU A 219 -2.15 18.96 23.72
N VAL A 220 -2.52 19.69 22.67
CA VAL A 220 -1.67 20.72 22.05
C VAL A 220 -2.21 22.13 22.29
N ASP A 221 -3.43 22.27 22.84
CA ASP A 221 -4.04 23.55 23.19
C ASP A 221 -3.36 24.23 24.38
N SER A 222 -2.79 23.44 25.30
CA SER A 222 -2.04 23.92 26.46
C SER A 222 -0.85 23.05 26.76
N THR A 223 0.32 23.66 26.98
CA THR A 223 1.53 22.98 27.45
C THR A 223 1.41 22.44 28.88
N ASP A 224 0.42 22.93 29.64
CA ASP A 224 0.11 22.50 31.00
C ASP A 224 -0.89 21.34 31.07
N ALA A 225 -1.33 20.82 29.91
CA ALA A 225 -2.19 19.64 29.87
C ALA A 225 -1.49 18.46 30.59
N PRO A 226 -2.22 17.71 31.42
CA PRO A 226 -1.61 16.62 32.18
C PRO A 226 -0.99 15.59 31.25
N ARG A 227 0.28 15.25 31.54
CA ARG A 227 1.06 14.24 30.83
C ARG A 227 0.62 12.82 31.19
#